data_e4347bae863f0117b7a359da33a18999
#
_entry.id   e4347bae863f0117b7a359da33a18999
#
_cell.length_a   1.000
_cell.length_b   1.000
_cell.length_c   1.000
_cell.angle_alpha   90.00
_cell.angle_beta   90.00
_cell.angle_gamma   90.00
#
_symmetry.space_group_name_H-M   'P 1'
#
loop_
_entity.id
_entity.type
_entity.pdbx_description
1 polymer ?
#
loop_
_entity_poly.entity_id
_entity_poly.type
_entity_poly.pdbx_seq_one_letter_code
_entity_poly.pdbx_strand_id
1 'polypeptide(L)'
;MNIFEKHKIFEIEVLTYLKNNNLLSPLVFAGGTMLRLCYDSDRYSTDLDFWFIHPVDYKLYFDGLKTKLSDKYELTDAQLKFNTLLFEIRSSFYPKRLKIDSLLKKADVYYLYPTCSLV
;
A
#
# COMPACT_ATOMS: atom_id res chain seq x y z
N MET A 1 15.20 15.88 -9.90
CA MET A 1 13.94 15.21 -9.43
C MET A 1 13.63 15.73 -8.03
N ASN A 2 12.42 16.25 -7.81
CA ASN A 2 12.02 16.78 -6.51
C ASN A 2 11.58 15.66 -5.55
N ILE A 3 11.32 16.04 -4.30
CA ILE A 3 10.94 15.09 -3.25
C ILE A 3 9.62 14.35 -3.57
N PHE A 4 8.67 15.00 -4.24
CA PHE A 4 7.38 14.43 -4.58
C PHE A 4 7.51 13.38 -5.69
N GLU A 5 8.34 13.65 -6.67
CA GLU A 5 8.62 12.70 -7.75
C GLU A 5 9.35 11.46 -7.23
N LYS A 6 10.30 11.65 -6.32
CA LYS A 6 11.02 10.55 -5.67
C LYS A 6 10.06 9.68 -4.86
N HIS A 7 9.13 10.30 -4.14
CA HIS A 7 8.14 9.57 -3.35
C HIS A 7 7.19 8.77 -4.25
N LYS A 8 6.78 9.33 -5.39
CA LYS A 8 5.95 8.62 -6.37
C LYS A 8 6.67 7.37 -6.88
N ILE A 9 7.96 7.47 -7.18
CA ILE A 9 8.76 6.33 -7.62
C ILE A 9 8.80 5.27 -6.53
N PHE A 10 8.97 5.67 -5.28
CA PHE A 10 8.95 4.76 -4.13
C PHE A 10 7.61 4.03 -4.02
N GLU A 11 6.51 4.76 -4.13
CA GLU A 11 5.17 4.17 -4.10
C GLU A 11 4.98 3.11 -5.18
N ILE A 12 5.39 3.41 -6.42
CA ILE A 12 5.28 2.48 -7.54
C ILE A 12 6.18 1.26 -7.33
N GLU A 13 7.40 1.47 -6.84
CA GLU A 13 8.32 0.37 -6.53
C GLU A 13 7.71 -0.59 -5.50
N VAL A 14 7.12 -0.05 -4.43
CA VAL A 14 6.51 -0.86 -3.37
C VAL A 14 5.29 -1.61 -3.91
N LEU A 15 4.43 -0.96 -4.69
CA LEU A 15 3.28 -1.62 -5.31
C LEU A 15 3.72 -2.79 -6.19
N THR A 16 4.74 -2.58 -7.00
CA THR A 16 5.29 -3.62 -7.88
C THR A 16 5.84 -4.78 -7.07
N TYR A 17 6.57 -4.49 -6.01
CA TYR A 17 7.14 -5.50 -5.12
C TYR A 17 6.05 -6.35 -4.46
N LEU A 18 5.01 -5.70 -3.93
CA LEU A 18 3.89 -6.40 -3.30
C LEU A 18 3.11 -7.25 -4.31
N LYS A 19 2.89 -6.72 -5.50
CA LYS A 19 2.21 -7.46 -6.58
C LYS A 19 2.99 -8.70 -6.96
N ASN A 20 4.29 -8.57 -7.14
CA ASN A 20 5.16 -9.68 -7.54
C ASN A 20 5.27 -10.76 -6.46
N ASN A 21 4.97 -10.43 -5.22
CA ASN A 21 4.96 -11.38 -4.10
C ASN A 21 3.55 -11.87 -3.75
N ASN A 22 2.57 -11.62 -4.61
CA ASN A 22 1.18 -12.06 -4.47
C ASN A 22 0.50 -11.53 -3.21
N LEU A 23 0.90 -10.36 -2.73
CA LEU A 23 0.34 -9.75 -1.51
C LEU A 23 -0.81 -8.80 -1.80
N LEU A 24 -1.10 -8.51 -3.06
CA LEU A 24 -2.19 -7.60 -3.43
C LEU A 24 -3.49 -8.31 -3.80
N SER A 25 -3.49 -9.65 -3.95
CA SER A 25 -4.65 -10.39 -4.42
C SER A 25 -5.92 -10.20 -3.59
N PRO A 26 -5.86 -10.10 -2.23
CA PRO A 26 -7.08 -9.89 -1.45
C PRO A 26 -7.47 -8.41 -1.29
N LEU A 27 -6.75 -7.50 -1.94
CA LEU A 27 -6.88 -6.07 -1.72
C LEU A 27 -7.39 -5.34 -2.95
N VAL A 28 -8.03 -4.20 -2.72
CA VAL A 28 -8.27 -3.17 -3.74
C VAL A 28 -7.51 -1.90 -3.32
N PHE A 29 -6.85 -1.27 -4.27
CA PHE A 29 -6.10 -0.04 -4.06
C PHE A 29 -7.07 1.15 -4.02
N ALA A 30 -6.88 2.04 -3.05
CA ALA A 30 -7.81 3.14 -2.78
C ALA A 30 -7.05 4.41 -2.35
N GLY A 31 -7.79 5.43 -1.94
CA GLY A 31 -7.23 6.65 -1.38
C GLY A 31 -6.68 7.62 -2.41
N GLY A 32 -6.05 8.69 -1.91
CA GLY A 32 -5.54 9.79 -2.75
C GLY A 32 -4.37 9.38 -3.63
N THR A 33 -3.50 8.49 -3.13
CA THR A 33 -2.37 7.99 -3.92
C THR A 33 -2.88 7.18 -5.11
N MET A 34 -3.90 6.33 -4.92
CA MET A 34 -4.52 5.59 -6.01
C MET A 34 -5.09 6.55 -7.06
N LEU A 35 -5.80 7.59 -6.63
CA LEU A 35 -6.36 8.58 -7.55
C LEU A 35 -5.27 9.27 -8.37
N ARG A 36 -4.15 9.61 -7.72
CA ARG A 36 -3.03 10.26 -8.40
C ARG A 36 -2.33 9.32 -9.38
N LEU A 37 -2.03 8.08 -8.96
CA LEU A 37 -1.24 7.15 -9.78
C LEU A 37 -2.06 6.51 -10.91
N CYS A 38 -3.34 6.22 -10.67
CA CYS A 38 -4.16 5.46 -11.61
C CYS A 38 -5.05 6.36 -12.49
N TYR A 39 -5.42 7.54 -11.99
CA TYR A 39 -6.37 8.43 -12.66
C TYR A 39 -5.81 9.83 -12.89
N ASP A 40 -4.51 10.01 -12.73
CA ASP A 40 -3.80 11.25 -13.00
C ASP A 40 -4.40 12.47 -12.28
N SER A 41 -4.80 12.25 -11.02
CA SER A 41 -5.33 13.31 -10.17
C SER A 41 -4.21 14.22 -9.69
N ASP A 42 -4.49 15.52 -9.55
CA ASP A 42 -3.55 16.49 -8.98
C ASP A 42 -3.40 16.35 -7.47
N ARG A 43 -4.25 15.56 -6.84
CA ARG A 43 -4.20 15.34 -5.41
C ARG A 43 -2.91 14.65 -4.99
N TYR A 44 -2.21 15.24 -4.02
CA TYR A 44 -0.99 14.65 -3.45
C TYR A 44 -1.33 13.80 -2.23
N SER A 45 -0.76 12.60 -2.18
CA SER A 45 -0.86 11.72 -1.02
C SER A 45 0.46 10.97 -0.84
N THR A 46 0.80 10.67 0.42
CA THR A 46 2.06 9.99 0.77
C THR A 46 1.86 8.55 1.22
N ASP A 47 0.61 8.08 1.28
CA ASP A 47 0.26 6.77 1.82
C ASP A 47 -0.28 5.86 0.73
N LEU A 48 -0.05 4.56 0.89
CA LEU A 48 -0.71 3.54 0.09
C LEU A 48 -1.87 2.98 0.91
N ASP A 49 -3.09 3.17 0.44
CA ASP A 49 -4.30 2.75 1.12
C ASP A 49 -4.98 1.62 0.37
N PHE A 50 -5.39 0.59 1.10
CA PHE A 50 -6.05 -0.58 0.53
C PHE A 50 -7.29 -0.94 1.34
N TRP A 51 -8.20 -1.66 0.69
CA TRP A 51 -9.34 -2.31 1.33
C TRP A 51 -9.25 -3.80 1.05
N PHE A 52 -9.56 -4.63 2.07
CA PHE A 52 -9.71 -6.06 1.84
C PHE A 52 -11.05 -6.33 1.16
N ILE A 53 -11.01 -7.04 0.03
CA ILE A 53 -12.20 -7.44 -0.72
C ILE A 53 -12.50 -8.93 -0.56
N HIS A 54 -11.55 -9.70 -0.03
CA HIS A 54 -11.71 -11.11 0.28
C HIS A 54 -11.29 -11.37 1.72
N PRO A 55 -12.04 -12.21 2.47
CA PRO A 55 -11.60 -12.62 3.81
C PRO A 55 -10.30 -13.42 3.71
N VAL A 56 -9.39 -13.16 4.64
CA VAL A 56 -8.14 -13.91 4.77
C VAL A 56 -7.88 -14.15 6.25
N ASP A 57 -6.90 -15.00 6.56
CA ASP A 57 -6.33 -15.05 7.90
C ASP A 57 -5.47 -13.79 8.07
N TYR A 58 -6.03 -12.78 8.72
CA TYR A 58 -5.39 -11.48 8.82
C TYR A 58 -4.06 -11.52 9.57
N LYS A 59 -3.95 -12.39 10.58
CA LYS A 59 -2.68 -12.55 11.30
C LYS A 59 -1.61 -13.16 10.40
N LEU A 60 -1.96 -14.17 9.65
CA LEU A 60 -1.05 -14.83 8.71
C LEU A 60 -0.63 -13.85 7.60
N TYR A 61 -1.59 -13.12 7.05
CA TYR A 61 -1.32 -12.10 6.04
C TYR A 61 -0.40 -11.00 6.59
N PHE A 62 -0.69 -10.53 7.81
CA PHE A 62 0.13 -9.51 8.47
C PHE A 62 1.58 -9.99 8.63
N ASP A 63 1.78 -11.21 9.11
CA ASP A 63 3.11 -11.77 9.31
C ASP A 63 3.85 -11.94 7.98
N GLY A 64 3.16 -12.36 6.94
CA GLY A 64 3.73 -12.50 5.60
C GLY A 64 4.16 -11.17 5.00
N LEU A 65 3.30 -10.16 5.11
CA LEU A 65 3.59 -8.82 4.62
C LEU A 65 4.75 -8.19 5.40
N LYS A 66 4.75 -8.35 6.72
CA LYS A 66 5.82 -7.88 7.59
C LYS A 66 7.17 -8.47 7.18
N THR A 67 7.21 -9.78 6.93
CA THR A 67 8.42 -10.48 6.51
C THR A 67 8.92 -9.94 5.16
N LYS A 68 8.04 -9.81 4.18
CA LYS A 68 8.42 -9.34 2.85
C LYS A 68 8.89 -7.89 2.87
N LEU A 69 8.23 -7.02 3.62
CA LEU A 69 8.66 -5.64 3.73
C LEU A 69 10.02 -5.53 4.43
N SER A 70 10.24 -6.32 5.47
CA SER A 70 11.52 -6.34 6.20
C SER A 70 12.67 -6.90 5.37
N ASP A 71 12.38 -7.74 4.38
CA ASP A 71 13.41 -8.29 3.49
C ASP A 71 13.99 -7.23 2.55
N LYS A 72 13.24 -6.20 2.22
CA LYS A 72 13.64 -5.21 1.23
C LYS A 72 13.82 -3.80 1.78
N TYR A 73 13.07 -3.45 2.82
CA TYR A 73 13.04 -2.10 3.37
C TYR A 73 13.29 -2.12 4.87
N GLU A 74 13.59 -0.95 5.44
CA GLU A 74 13.61 -0.78 6.88
C GLU A 74 12.17 -0.63 7.36
N LEU A 75 11.69 -1.56 8.17
CA LEU A 75 10.36 -1.51 8.75
C LEU A 75 10.40 -0.67 10.02
N THR A 76 9.78 0.52 9.97
CA THR A 76 9.80 1.46 11.08
C THR A 76 8.58 1.35 11.98
N ASP A 77 7.49 0.77 11.49
CA ASP A 77 6.30 0.48 12.27
C ASP A 77 5.49 -0.65 11.64
N ALA A 78 4.88 -1.48 12.48
CA ALA A 78 3.99 -2.55 12.03
C ALA A 78 2.97 -2.83 13.12
N GLN A 79 1.68 -2.64 12.82
CA GLN A 79 0.60 -2.80 13.78
C GLN A 79 -0.58 -3.53 13.15
N LEU A 80 -1.05 -4.57 13.84
CA LEU A 80 -2.32 -5.24 13.52
C LEU A 80 -3.36 -4.72 14.52
N LYS A 81 -4.24 -3.85 14.07
CA LYS A 81 -5.30 -3.27 14.87
C LYS A 81 -6.63 -3.94 14.58
N PHE A 82 -7.68 -3.58 15.34
CA PHE A 82 -8.99 -4.19 15.23
C PHE A 82 -9.54 -4.21 13.79
N ASN A 83 -9.37 -3.13 13.05
CA ASN A 83 -9.93 -2.99 11.70
C ASN A 83 -8.91 -2.50 10.67
N THR A 84 -7.62 -2.61 10.98
CA THR A 84 -6.60 -2.08 10.08
C THR A 84 -5.27 -2.81 10.28
N LEU A 85 -4.54 -3.01 9.17
CA LEU A 85 -3.12 -3.37 9.17
C LEU A 85 -2.34 -2.12 8.79
N LEU A 86 -1.40 -1.73 9.63
CA LEU A 86 -0.57 -0.55 9.41
C LEU A 86 0.89 -0.95 9.33
N PHE A 87 1.57 -0.50 8.26
CA PHE A 87 3.01 -0.61 8.12
C PHE A 87 3.59 0.73 7.76
N GLU A 88 4.80 0.98 8.24
CA GLU A 88 5.58 2.13 7.80
C GLU A 88 6.98 1.63 7.45
N ILE A 89 7.44 1.99 6.26
CA ILE A 89 8.74 1.57 5.76
C ILE A 89 9.58 2.77 5.35
N ARG A 90 10.88 2.53 5.30
CA ARG A 90 11.86 3.52 4.92
C ARG A 90 12.91 2.88 4.01
N SER A 91 13.41 3.66 3.05
CA SER A 91 14.51 3.25 2.19
C SER A 91 15.54 4.36 2.15
N SER A 92 16.83 4.00 2.16
CA SER A 92 17.91 4.96 2.04
C SER A 92 17.94 5.67 0.68
N PHE A 93 17.24 5.11 -0.32
CA PHE A 93 17.17 5.70 -1.66
C PHE A 93 16.11 6.78 -1.79
N TYR A 94 15.21 6.89 -0.81
CA TYR A 94 14.08 7.82 -0.87
C TYR A 94 14.01 8.68 0.39
N PRO A 95 13.65 9.98 0.25
CA PRO A 95 13.73 10.90 1.38
C PRO A 95 12.60 10.74 2.39
N LYS A 96 11.45 10.19 2.00
CA LYS A 96 10.28 10.10 2.87
C LYS A 96 9.94 8.65 3.20
N ARG A 97 9.41 8.44 4.41
CA ARG A 97 8.82 7.16 4.78
C ARG A 97 7.52 6.96 4.05
N LEU A 98 7.13 5.71 3.89
CA LEU A 98 5.89 5.33 3.23
C LEU A 98 5.02 4.52 4.19
N LYS A 99 3.78 4.95 4.37
CA LYS A 99 2.78 4.20 5.14
C LYS A 99 1.94 3.35 4.21
N ILE A 100 1.65 2.15 4.66
CA ILE A 100 0.81 1.18 3.95
C ILE A 100 -0.31 0.80 4.90
N ASP A 101 -1.53 1.23 4.58
CA ASP A 101 -2.72 0.99 5.41
C ASP A 101 -3.67 0.05 4.67
N SER A 102 -4.10 -1.01 5.33
CA SER A 102 -5.07 -1.96 4.77
C SER A 102 -6.25 -2.09 5.72
N LEU A 103 -7.42 -1.64 5.28
CA LEU A 103 -8.64 -1.66 6.07
C LEU A 103 -9.34 -3.00 5.90
N LEU A 104 -9.75 -3.60 7.03
CA LEU A 104 -10.41 -4.90 7.05
C LEU A 104 -11.89 -4.85 6.69
N LYS A 105 -12.48 -3.66 6.72
CA LYS A 105 -13.89 -3.48 6.42
C LYS A 105 -14.13 -3.66 4.92
N LYS A 106 -15.10 -4.50 4.56
CA LYS A 106 -15.56 -4.61 3.17
C LYS A 106 -16.05 -3.24 2.72
N ALA A 107 -15.56 -2.79 1.58
CA ALA A 107 -15.90 -1.49 1.06
C ALA A 107 -16.65 -1.62 -0.25
N ASP A 108 -17.63 -0.76 -0.43
CA ASP A 108 -18.24 -0.55 -1.74
C ASP A 108 -17.36 0.35 -2.61
N VAL A 109 -16.24 0.77 -2.06
CA VAL A 109 -15.31 1.72 -2.69
C VAL A 109 -14.74 1.21 -4.02
N TYR A 110 -14.61 -0.09 -4.20
CA TYR A 110 -14.10 -0.63 -5.47
C TYR A 110 -15.08 -0.44 -6.63
N TYR A 111 -16.35 -0.17 -6.34
CA TYR A 111 -17.31 0.27 -7.37
C TYR A 111 -17.07 1.72 -7.79
N LEU A 112 -16.53 2.53 -6.89
CA LEU A 112 -16.19 3.92 -7.15
C LEU A 112 -14.82 4.07 -7.80
N TYR A 113 -13.91 3.12 -7.55
CA TYR A 113 -12.54 3.11 -8.05
C TYR A 113 -12.29 1.79 -8.79
N PRO A 114 -12.66 1.71 -10.07
CA PRO A 114 -12.48 0.50 -10.85
C PRO A 114 -11.00 0.13 -10.98
N THR A 115 -10.74 -1.05 -11.50
CA THR A 115 -9.42 -1.66 -11.56
C THR A 115 -8.33 -0.69 -12.01
N CYS A 116 -7.24 -0.66 -11.25
CA CYS A 116 -6.04 0.09 -11.59
C CYS A 116 -4.97 -0.88 -12.08
N SER A 117 -4.30 -0.56 -13.18
CA SER A 117 -3.30 -1.43 -13.79
C SER A 117 -2.04 -1.61 -12.94
N LEU A 118 -1.86 -0.80 -11.89
CA LEU A 118 -0.73 -0.91 -10.99
C LEU A 118 -0.88 -2.02 -9.95
N VAL A 119 -2.07 -2.58 -9.78
CA VAL A 119 -2.34 -3.63 -8.78
C VAL A 119 -3.00 -4.85 -9.36
#